data_42907113691f52eb91d261bd1b425981
#
_entry.id   42907113691f52eb91d261bd1b425981
#
_cell.length_a   1.000
_cell.length_b   1.000
_cell.length_c   1.000
_cell.angle_alpha   90.00
_cell.angle_beta   90.00
_cell.angle_gamma   90.00
#
_symmetry.space_group_name_H-M   'P 1'
#
loop_
_entity.id
_entity.type
_entity.pdbx_description
1 polymer ?
#
loop_
_entity_poly.entity_id
_entity_poly.type
_entity_poly.pdbx_seq_one_letter_code
_entity_poly.pdbx_strand_id
1 'polypeptide(L)'
;LVQEIKNSKKNNKEVSNKTTVEKNNITKGKGHKKMVKLIGIVGTNSKKSTNRQLLQYIQKHFANKAEIELVEIKDIPLFNKPADKVLPVQVTEIAAKIEAADGVIISSPEYDHAVPASLMSLIAWLSYGIHPLLDKPVMLTGASYGTLGSSRAQAHIRQILDSPEVKARVMPSSEFLLGHSLQAFDEVGDISNPETVQKLDSLFADFLLFIKITEKLMNAHKQAAKEIENFSWEELK
;
A
#
# COMPACT_ATOMS: atom_id res chain seq x y z
N LEU A 1 -24.49 -31.46 51.19
CA LEU A 1 -24.52 -30.15 50.44
C LEU A 1 -23.55 -29.10 51.02
N VAL A 2 -23.40 -29.02 52.38
CA VAL A 2 -22.49 -28.04 53.03
C VAL A 2 -21.02 -28.45 52.91
N GLN A 3 -20.72 -29.76 52.81
CA GLN A 3 -19.36 -30.31 52.68
C GLN A 3 -18.82 -30.14 51.25
N GLU A 4 -19.66 -30.20 50.22
CA GLU A 4 -19.28 -30.04 48.80
C GLU A 4 -18.93 -28.58 48.46
N ILE A 5 -19.55 -27.60 49.09
CA ILE A 5 -19.26 -26.16 48.91
C ILE A 5 -17.88 -25.79 49.48
N LYS A 6 -17.42 -26.50 50.56
CA LYS A 6 -16.10 -26.25 51.14
C LYS A 6 -14.95 -26.84 50.32
N ASN A 7 -15.16 -27.92 49.58
CA ASN A 7 -14.14 -28.51 48.71
C ASN A 7 -13.99 -27.75 47.40
N SER A 8 -15.08 -27.15 46.89
CA SER A 8 -15.01 -26.30 45.67
C SER A 8 -14.22 -25.00 45.90
N LYS A 9 -14.24 -24.43 47.11
CA LYS A 9 -13.46 -23.21 47.45
C LYS A 9 -11.97 -23.48 47.70
N LYS A 10 -11.55 -24.71 47.97
CA LYS A 10 -10.15 -25.06 48.18
C LYS A 10 -9.43 -25.32 46.85
N ASN A 11 -10.11 -25.93 45.87
CA ASN A 11 -9.55 -26.15 44.53
C ASN A 11 -9.41 -24.87 43.71
N ASN A 12 -10.24 -23.83 43.93
CA ASN A 12 -10.09 -22.54 43.23
C ASN A 12 -8.97 -21.65 43.77
N LYS A 13 -8.38 -21.95 44.94
CA LYS A 13 -7.19 -21.23 45.44
C LYS A 13 -5.87 -21.81 44.96
N GLU A 14 -5.81 -23.09 44.62
CA GLU A 14 -4.59 -23.71 44.06
C GLU A 14 -4.41 -23.46 42.55
N VAL A 15 -5.50 -23.25 41.81
CA VAL A 15 -5.44 -22.92 40.37
C VAL A 15 -5.03 -21.44 40.16
N SER A 16 -5.34 -20.55 41.16
CA SER A 16 -4.96 -19.12 41.09
C SER A 16 -3.47 -18.86 41.32
N ASN A 17 -2.73 -19.74 41.95
CA ASN A 17 -1.30 -19.56 42.27
C ASN A 17 -0.32 -20.16 41.26
N LYS A 18 -0.79 -20.90 40.24
CA LYS A 18 0.06 -21.40 39.16
C LYS A 18 0.10 -20.52 37.92
N THR A 19 -0.77 -19.52 37.83
CA THR A 19 -0.85 -18.63 36.66
C THR A 19 -0.05 -17.32 36.83
N THR A 20 0.67 -17.15 37.95
CA THR A 20 1.36 -15.89 38.28
C THR A 20 2.88 -15.96 38.11
N VAL A 21 3.46 -17.07 37.67
CA VAL A 21 4.93 -17.24 37.54
C VAL A 21 5.44 -17.21 36.09
N GLU A 22 4.57 -17.19 35.07
CA GLU A 22 5.00 -17.10 33.65
C GLU A 22 4.88 -15.68 33.02
N LYS A 23 4.74 -14.65 33.82
CA LYS A 23 4.59 -13.26 33.32
C LYS A 23 5.84 -12.39 33.37
N ASN A 24 7.03 -12.94 33.43
CA ASN A 24 8.23 -12.10 33.37
C ASN A 24 9.35 -12.77 32.55
N ASN A 25 9.26 -12.71 31.24
CA ASN A 25 10.43 -12.70 30.35
C ASN A 25 10.02 -12.34 28.91
N ILE A 26 9.27 -11.24 28.74
CA ILE A 26 9.28 -10.53 27.46
C ILE A 26 10.38 -9.48 27.58
N THR A 27 11.60 -9.88 27.29
CA THR A 27 12.68 -8.96 27.01
C THR A 27 12.22 -8.02 25.88
N LYS A 28 11.99 -6.76 26.24
CA LYS A 28 11.79 -5.66 25.30
C LYS A 28 13.08 -5.50 24.49
N GLY A 29 13.22 -6.29 23.45
CA GLY A 29 14.10 -5.94 22.35
C GLY A 29 13.58 -4.63 21.77
N LYS A 30 14.25 -3.52 22.04
CA LYS A 30 14.11 -2.26 21.30
C LYS A 30 14.65 -2.48 19.89
N GLY A 31 13.96 -3.31 19.08
CA GLY A 31 14.14 -3.30 17.64
C GLY A 31 13.71 -1.93 17.15
N HIS A 32 14.61 -1.18 16.56
CA HIS A 32 14.24 0.03 15.80
C HIS A 32 13.19 -0.42 14.80
N LYS A 33 11.93 0.01 15.01
CA LYS A 33 10.84 -0.31 14.10
C LYS A 33 11.19 0.34 12.76
N LYS A 34 11.61 -0.47 11.78
CA LYS A 34 11.96 0.00 10.44
C LYS A 34 10.79 0.85 9.92
N MET A 35 11.07 2.07 9.52
CA MET A 35 10.04 2.95 8.94
C MET A 35 9.58 2.34 7.61
N VAL A 36 8.29 2.37 7.36
CA VAL A 36 7.69 1.88 6.10
C VAL A 36 8.16 2.77 4.96
N LYS A 37 8.63 2.18 3.87
CA LYS A 37 9.07 2.88 2.65
C LYS A 37 7.99 2.80 1.58
N LEU A 38 7.59 3.94 1.05
CA LEU A 38 6.53 4.05 0.05
C LEU A 38 7.02 4.83 -1.17
N ILE A 39 6.50 4.46 -2.33
CA ILE A 39 6.64 5.23 -3.55
C ILE A 39 5.32 5.93 -3.86
N GLY A 40 5.36 7.26 -4.02
CA GLY A 40 4.21 8.04 -4.47
C GLY A 40 4.33 8.34 -5.98
N ILE A 41 3.50 7.71 -6.81
CA ILE A 41 3.50 7.92 -8.26
C ILE A 41 2.59 9.10 -8.60
N VAL A 42 3.15 10.16 -9.15
CA VAL A 42 2.42 11.30 -9.70
C VAL A 42 1.80 10.89 -11.04
N GLY A 43 0.52 10.54 -11.05
CA GLY A 43 -0.19 9.92 -12.18
C GLY A 43 -0.45 10.85 -13.38
N THR A 44 0.36 11.88 -13.57
CA THR A 44 0.26 12.84 -14.68
C THR A 44 1.62 13.42 -15.04
N ASN A 45 1.80 13.78 -16.30
CA ASN A 45 2.96 14.53 -16.81
C ASN A 45 2.71 16.05 -16.85
N SER A 46 1.56 16.55 -16.38
CA SER A 46 1.25 17.99 -16.32
C SER A 46 2.18 18.72 -15.35
N LYS A 47 2.70 19.87 -15.76
CA LYS A 47 3.53 20.74 -14.90
C LYS A 47 2.76 21.26 -13.68
N LYS A 48 1.48 21.64 -13.87
CA LYS A 48 0.60 22.09 -12.80
C LYS A 48 -0.38 20.96 -12.48
N SER A 49 -0.31 20.41 -11.26
CA SER A 49 -1.13 19.25 -10.90
C SER A 49 -1.48 19.26 -9.42
N THR A 50 -2.77 19.25 -9.11
CA THR A 50 -3.29 19.09 -7.75
C THR A 50 -3.08 17.65 -7.25
N ASN A 51 -2.87 16.67 -8.12
CA ASN A 51 -2.47 15.32 -7.74
C ASN A 51 -1.03 15.27 -7.24
N ARG A 52 -0.12 16.07 -7.82
CA ARG A 52 1.23 16.25 -7.28
C ARG A 52 1.19 16.94 -5.92
N GLN A 53 0.40 18.01 -5.78
CA GLN A 53 0.21 18.69 -4.49
C GLN A 53 -0.35 17.75 -3.43
N LEU A 54 -1.31 16.88 -3.79
CA LEU A 54 -1.85 15.87 -2.88
C LEU A 54 -0.76 14.89 -2.40
N LEU A 55 0.09 14.40 -3.29
CA LEU A 55 1.20 13.52 -2.89
C LEU A 55 2.26 14.24 -2.05
N GLN A 56 2.56 15.49 -2.36
CA GLN A 56 3.46 16.32 -1.55
C GLN A 56 2.89 16.56 -0.14
N TYR A 57 1.59 16.81 -0.03
CA TYR A 57 0.91 16.89 1.25
C TYR A 57 0.98 15.55 2.00
N ILE A 58 0.66 14.43 1.36
CA ILE A 58 0.75 13.09 1.95
C ILE A 58 2.19 12.81 2.45
N GLN A 59 3.20 13.11 1.67
CA GLN A 59 4.61 12.96 2.03
C GLN A 59 4.97 13.77 3.29
N LYS A 60 4.58 15.05 3.33
CA LYS A 60 4.82 15.96 4.46
C LYS A 60 4.05 15.52 5.70
N HIS A 61 2.75 15.27 5.56
CA HIS A 61 1.83 14.99 6.66
C HIS A 61 2.15 13.65 7.38
N PHE A 62 2.59 12.64 6.64
CA PHE A 62 2.91 11.33 7.18
C PHE A 62 4.42 11.06 7.35
N ALA A 63 5.27 12.08 7.29
CA ALA A 63 6.73 11.93 7.42
C ALA A 63 7.18 11.23 8.71
N ASN A 64 6.37 11.28 9.77
CA ASN A 64 6.61 10.58 11.04
C ASN A 64 6.15 9.10 11.04
N LYS A 65 5.41 8.66 10.01
CA LYS A 65 4.82 7.30 9.91
C LYS A 65 5.47 6.47 8.81
N ALA A 66 5.91 7.12 7.71
CA ALA A 66 6.50 6.47 6.54
C ALA A 66 7.50 7.39 5.83
N GLU A 67 8.50 6.78 5.21
CA GLU A 67 9.37 7.45 4.24
C GLU A 67 8.72 7.34 2.86
N ILE A 68 8.33 8.46 2.26
CA ILE A 68 7.62 8.48 0.99
C ILE A 68 8.48 9.18 -0.05
N GLU A 69 8.89 8.49 -1.09
CA GLU A 69 9.59 9.06 -2.25
C GLU A 69 8.60 9.32 -3.38
N LEU A 70 8.58 10.53 -3.92
CA LEU A 70 7.73 10.88 -5.05
C LEU A 70 8.42 10.58 -6.38
N VAL A 71 7.68 9.98 -7.29
CA VAL A 71 8.13 9.61 -8.63
C VAL A 71 7.29 10.35 -9.67
N GLU A 72 7.99 11.09 -10.54
CA GLU A 72 7.41 11.76 -11.70
C GLU A 72 7.43 10.83 -12.92
N ILE A 73 6.35 10.88 -13.71
CA ILE A 73 6.21 10.08 -14.93
C ILE A 73 6.44 10.92 -16.21
N LYS A 74 6.92 12.13 -16.01
CA LYS A 74 7.26 13.03 -17.10
C LYS A 74 8.42 12.45 -17.91
N ASP A 75 8.41 12.69 -19.22
CA ASP A 75 9.46 12.31 -20.15
C ASP A 75 9.67 10.79 -20.34
N ILE A 76 8.77 9.95 -19.80
CA ILE A 76 8.73 8.53 -20.13
C ILE A 76 8.10 8.37 -21.53
N PRO A 77 8.76 7.69 -22.47
CA PRO A 77 8.21 7.47 -23.80
C PRO A 77 6.91 6.66 -23.73
N LEU A 78 6.00 6.90 -24.67
CA LEU A 78 4.80 6.08 -24.79
C LEU A 78 5.18 4.61 -25.02
N PHE A 79 4.44 3.72 -24.35
CA PHE A 79 4.63 2.29 -24.51
C PHE A 79 4.35 1.86 -25.95
N ASN A 80 5.33 1.23 -26.57
CA ASN A 80 5.30 0.81 -27.98
C ASN A 80 5.58 -0.68 -28.18
N LYS A 81 5.65 -1.46 -27.09
CA LYS A 81 5.93 -2.91 -27.12
C LYS A 81 7.17 -3.27 -27.95
N PRO A 82 8.38 -2.81 -27.56
CA PRO A 82 9.57 -3.02 -28.34
C PRO A 82 9.91 -4.51 -28.48
N ALA A 83 10.27 -4.94 -29.70
CA ALA A 83 10.54 -6.36 -29.99
C ALA A 83 11.78 -6.89 -29.26
N ASP A 84 12.78 -6.03 -29.03
CA ASP A 84 14.01 -6.33 -28.30
C ASP A 84 13.85 -6.36 -26.79
N LYS A 85 12.66 -5.97 -26.27
CA LYS A 85 12.34 -5.84 -24.85
C LYS A 85 13.25 -4.89 -24.07
N VAL A 86 13.93 -3.98 -24.74
CA VAL A 86 14.73 -2.96 -24.07
C VAL A 86 13.82 -1.91 -23.44
N LEU A 87 13.98 -1.71 -22.14
CA LEU A 87 13.20 -0.76 -21.38
C LEU A 87 13.91 0.61 -21.32
N PRO A 88 13.15 1.72 -21.35
CA PRO A 88 13.72 3.04 -21.06
C PRO A 88 14.37 3.07 -19.67
N VAL A 89 15.49 3.79 -19.54
CA VAL A 89 16.24 3.89 -18.26
C VAL A 89 15.34 4.40 -17.14
N GLN A 90 14.50 5.40 -17.40
CA GLN A 90 13.56 5.95 -16.42
C GLN A 90 12.58 4.88 -15.90
N VAL A 91 12.16 3.95 -16.75
CA VAL A 91 11.27 2.85 -16.36
C VAL A 91 11.99 1.87 -15.43
N THR A 92 13.23 1.53 -15.74
CA THR A 92 14.05 0.62 -14.90
C THR A 92 14.37 1.24 -13.54
N GLU A 93 14.63 2.55 -13.47
CA GLU A 93 14.83 3.28 -12.22
C GLU A 93 13.56 3.29 -11.36
N ILE A 94 12.39 3.55 -11.96
CA ILE A 94 11.11 3.50 -11.27
C ILE A 94 10.82 2.08 -10.78
N ALA A 95 11.07 1.08 -11.60
CA ALA A 95 10.87 -0.32 -11.22
C ALA A 95 11.70 -0.69 -9.99
N ALA A 96 13.00 -0.36 -9.99
CA ALA A 96 13.88 -0.61 -8.86
C ALA A 96 13.41 0.07 -7.56
N LYS A 97 12.91 1.30 -7.65
CA LYS A 97 12.32 2.01 -6.50
C LYS A 97 11.06 1.31 -5.97
N ILE A 98 10.17 0.87 -6.87
CA ILE A 98 8.95 0.14 -6.50
C ILE A 98 9.32 -1.20 -5.84
N GLU A 99 10.29 -1.94 -6.38
CA GLU A 99 10.74 -3.21 -5.82
C GLU A 99 11.28 -3.05 -4.39
N ALA A 100 12.06 -1.99 -4.15
CA ALA A 100 12.64 -1.69 -2.84
C ALA A 100 11.65 -1.15 -1.81
N ALA A 101 10.45 -0.72 -2.22
CA ALA A 101 9.43 -0.16 -1.36
C ALA A 101 8.50 -1.22 -0.78
N ASP A 102 7.92 -0.92 0.39
CA ASP A 102 6.93 -1.76 1.06
C ASP A 102 5.51 -1.58 0.47
N GLY A 103 5.26 -0.49 -0.26
CA GLY A 103 3.98 -0.20 -0.93
C GLY A 103 4.06 1.00 -1.87
N VAL A 104 2.99 1.21 -2.62
CA VAL A 104 2.87 2.29 -3.60
C VAL A 104 1.61 3.10 -3.37
N ILE A 105 1.70 4.43 -3.49
CA ILE A 105 0.57 5.34 -3.53
C ILE A 105 0.50 5.91 -4.95
N ILE A 106 -0.64 5.78 -5.63
CA ILE A 106 -0.85 6.39 -6.94
C ILE A 106 -1.86 7.52 -6.78
N SER A 107 -1.48 8.73 -7.19
CA SER A 107 -2.43 9.86 -7.27
C SER A 107 -2.68 10.21 -8.74
N SER A 108 -3.91 10.01 -9.19
CA SER A 108 -4.28 10.17 -10.59
C SER A 108 -5.34 11.25 -10.78
N PRO A 109 -5.16 12.19 -11.72
CA PRO A 109 -6.28 12.95 -12.25
C PRO A 109 -7.21 12.06 -13.07
N GLU A 110 -8.36 12.62 -13.42
CA GLU A 110 -9.31 12.02 -14.35
C GLU A 110 -9.35 12.86 -15.63
N TYR A 111 -8.99 12.28 -16.77
CA TYR A 111 -9.10 12.88 -18.09
C TYR A 111 -10.09 12.07 -18.91
N ASP A 112 -11.11 12.73 -19.45
CA ASP A 112 -12.15 12.08 -20.25
C ASP A 112 -12.75 10.82 -19.58
N HIS A 113 -13.00 10.92 -18.27
CA HIS A 113 -13.53 9.85 -17.41
C HIS A 113 -12.61 8.61 -17.27
N ALA A 114 -11.32 8.74 -17.57
CA ALA A 114 -10.36 7.65 -17.56
C ALA A 114 -9.03 8.03 -16.90
N VAL A 115 -8.18 7.02 -16.79
CA VAL A 115 -6.76 7.17 -16.41
C VAL A 115 -6.03 7.95 -17.49
N PRO A 116 -5.14 8.91 -17.15
CA PRO A 116 -4.31 9.58 -18.12
C PRO A 116 -3.45 8.61 -18.94
N ALA A 117 -3.33 8.84 -20.24
CA ALA A 117 -2.55 8.00 -21.14
C ALA A 117 -1.08 7.82 -20.69
N SER A 118 -0.49 8.85 -20.07
CA SER A 118 0.85 8.79 -19.50
C SER A 118 0.99 7.77 -18.37
N LEU A 119 0.00 7.69 -17.46
CA LEU A 119 -0.02 6.70 -16.38
C LEU A 119 -0.29 5.30 -16.90
N MET A 120 -1.22 5.14 -17.86
CA MET A 120 -1.45 3.85 -18.53
C MET A 120 -0.18 3.35 -19.23
N SER A 121 0.53 4.25 -19.91
CA SER A 121 1.80 3.94 -20.56
C SER A 121 2.87 3.47 -19.59
N LEU A 122 3.01 4.15 -18.43
CA LEU A 122 3.92 3.69 -17.37
C LEU A 122 3.56 2.29 -16.89
N ILE A 123 2.28 2.03 -16.57
CA ILE A 123 1.86 0.70 -16.08
C ILE A 123 2.14 -0.38 -17.14
N ALA A 124 1.91 -0.08 -18.42
CA ALA A 124 2.22 -1.00 -19.51
C ALA A 124 3.75 -1.30 -19.60
N TRP A 125 4.61 -0.31 -19.40
CA TRP A 125 6.05 -0.53 -19.28
C TRP A 125 6.41 -1.40 -18.07
N LEU A 126 5.79 -1.15 -16.92
CA LEU A 126 6.05 -1.88 -15.65
C LEU A 126 5.49 -3.32 -15.65
N SER A 127 4.76 -3.72 -16.70
CA SER A 127 4.26 -5.08 -16.90
C SER A 127 4.89 -5.80 -18.11
N TYR A 128 5.84 -5.15 -18.80
CA TYR A 128 6.45 -5.69 -20.01
C TYR A 128 7.86 -6.23 -19.75
N GLY A 129 7.93 -7.50 -19.38
CA GLY A 129 9.20 -8.19 -19.09
C GLY A 129 9.79 -7.93 -17.71
N ILE A 130 9.18 -7.02 -16.94
CA ILE A 130 9.42 -6.77 -15.52
C ILE A 130 8.08 -6.69 -14.80
N HIS A 131 8.05 -6.98 -13.50
CA HIS A 131 6.80 -7.01 -12.74
C HIS A 131 6.96 -6.42 -11.33
N PRO A 132 7.44 -5.17 -11.17
CA PRO A 132 7.72 -4.57 -9.85
C PRO A 132 6.46 -4.36 -9.01
N LEU A 133 5.28 -4.34 -9.65
CA LEU A 133 3.98 -4.20 -8.99
C LEU A 133 3.37 -5.54 -8.57
N LEU A 134 3.96 -6.68 -8.96
CA LEU A 134 3.46 -8.00 -8.59
C LEU A 134 3.35 -8.14 -7.06
N ASP A 135 2.14 -8.43 -6.61
CA ASP A 135 1.78 -8.55 -5.18
C ASP A 135 2.10 -7.30 -4.33
N LYS A 136 2.44 -6.16 -4.93
CA LYS A 136 2.75 -4.92 -4.25
C LYS A 136 1.47 -4.27 -3.69
N PRO A 137 1.41 -3.91 -2.39
CA PRO A 137 0.32 -3.14 -1.82
C PRO A 137 0.20 -1.77 -2.49
N VAL A 138 -0.99 -1.41 -2.96
CA VAL A 138 -1.25 -0.13 -3.64
C VAL A 138 -2.43 0.59 -2.99
N MET A 139 -2.24 1.86 -2.66
CA MET A 139 -3.28 2.81 -2.27
C MET A 139 -3.56 3.76 -3.43
N LEU A 140 -4.83 3.94 -3.78
CA LEU A 140 -5.25 4.89 -4.80
C LEU A 140 -5.76 6.18 -4.17
N THR A 141 -5.36 7.29 -4.75
CA THR A 141 -5.81 8.64 -4.39
C THR A 141 -6.05 9.44 -5.67
N GLY A 142 -6.78 10.53 -5.55
CA GLY A 142 -6.92 11.42 -6.69
C GLY A 142 -7.54 12.76 -6.33
N ALA A 143 -7.23 13.72 -7.16
CA ALA A 143 -7.73 15.08 -7.07
C ALA A 143 -8.26 15.53 -8.42
N SER A 144 -9.42 16.17 -8.45
CA SER A 144 -10.00 16.74 -9.64
C SER A 144 -10.58 18.14 -9.39
N TYR A 145 -10.68 18.95 -10.43
CA TYR A 145 -11.28 20.29 -10.33
C TYR A 145 -12.79 20.24 -10.07
N GLY A 146 -13.46 19.16 -10.54
CA GLY A 146 -14.87 18.92 -10.27
C GLY A 146 -15.12 18.20 -8.94
N THR A 147 -16.37 17.83 -8.69
CA THR A 147 -16.84 17.21 -7.44
C THR A 147 -16.38 15.78 -7.22
N LEU A 148 -16.10 15.02 -8.29
CA LEU A 148 -15.94 13.55 -8.22
C LEU A 148 -14.54 13.09 -7.77
N GLY A 149 -13.57 13.98 -7.61
CA GLY A 149 -12.25 13.65 -7.06
C GLY A 149 -11.50 12.53 -7.80
N SER A 150 -11.72 12.36 -9.11
CA SER A 150 -11.17 11.30 -9.98
C SER A 150 -11.71 9.87 -9.75
N SER A 151 -12.94 9.72 -9.27
CA SER A 151 -13.51 8.41 -8.93
C SER A 151 -13.50 7.41 -10.10
N ARG A 152 -13.82 7.86 -11.33
CA ARG A 152 -13.85 6.98 -12.52
C ARG A 152 -12.44 6.54 -12.91
N ALA A 153 -11.47 7.45 -12.85
CA ALA A 153 -10.06 7.09 -13.07
C ALA A 153 -9.57 6.08 -12.04
N GLN A 154 -9.94 6.21 -10.76
CA GLN A 154 -9.57 5.24 -9.73
C GLN A 154 -10.22 3.87 -9.96
N ALA A 155 -11.47 3.81 -10.40
CA ALA A 155 -12.12 2.55 -10.79
C ALA A 155 -11.38 1.88 -11.97
N HIS A 156 -11.03 2.67 -12.99
CA HIS A 156 -10.27 2.19 -14.15
C HIS A 156 -8.86 1.71 -13.77
N ILE A 157 -8.15 2.44 -12.91
CA ILE A 157 -6.81 2.01 -12.41
C ILE A 157 -6.93 0.67 -11.68
N ARG A 158 -7.96 0.45 -10.84
CA ARG A 158 -8.17 -0.84 -10.15
C ARG A 158 -8.24 -1.99 -11.13
N GLN A 159 -9.02 -1.84 -12.20
CA GLN A 159 -9.14 -2.86 -13.25
C GLN A 159 -7.78 -3.17 -13.91
N ILE A 160 -6.99 -2.13 -14.22
CA ILE A 160 -5.66 -2.29 -14.84
C ILE A 160 -4.70 -3.00 -13.88
N LEU A 161 -4.66 -2.59 -12.61
CA LEU A 161 -3.75 -3.14 -11.60
C LEU A 161 -4.09 -4.57 -11.20
N ASP A 162 -5.36 -4.99 -11.36
CA ASP A 162 -5.85 -6.36 -11.11
C ASP A 162 -5.60 -7.32 -12.28
N SER A 163 -5.11 -6.80 -13.43
CA SER A 163 -4.79 -7.65 -14.59
C SER A 163 -3.70 -8.68 -14.25
N PRO A 164 -3.71 -9.88 -14.87
CA PRO A 164 -2.72 -10.92 -14.62
C PRO A 164 -1.27 -10.49 -14.86
N GLU A 165 -1.06 -9.52 -15.76
CA GLU A 165 0.25 -9.01 -16.13
C GLU A 165 0.83 -8.05 -15.06
N VAL A 166 -0.03 -7.36 -14.31
CA VAL A 166 0.36 -6.43 -13.23
C VAL A 166 0.22 -7.05 -11.86
N LYS A 167 -0.96 -7.65 -11.56
CA LYS A 167 -1.28 -8.41 -10.35
C LYS A 167 -0.88 -7.70 -9.06
N ALA A 168 -1.17 -6.39 -8.96
CA ALA A 168 -0.93 -5.62 -7.76
C ALA A 168 -1.99 -5.90 -6.68
N ARG A 169 -1.65 -5.69 -5.42
CA ARG A 169 -2.58 -5.77 -4.29
C ARG A 169 -3.17 -4.40 -4.01
N VAL A 170 -4.23 -4.03 -4.73
CA VAL A 170 -4.91 -2.75 -4.47
C VAL A 170 -5.73 -2.84 -3.19
N MET A 171 -5.51 -1.88 -2.26
CA MET A 171 -6.26 -1.83 -1.01
C MET A 171 -7.77 -1.80 -1.29
N PRO A 172 -8.55 -2.76 -0.78
CA PRO A 172 -9.98 -2.89 -1.10
C PRO A 172 -10.81 -1.78 -0.45
N SER A 173 -11.94 -1.46 -1.06
CA SER A 173 -12.99 -0.58 -0.52
C SER A 173 -12.51 0.80 -0.05
N SER A 174 -11.40 1.30 -0.62
CA SER A 174 -10.80 2.55 -0.22
C SER A 174 -10.66 3.49 -1.40
N GLU A 175 -11.15 4.71 -1.24
CA GLU A 175 -11.03 5.78 -2.21
C GLU A 175 -10.76 7.10 -1.48
N PHE A 176 -9.68 7.77 -1.85
CA PHE A 176 -9.48 9.16 -1.45
C PHE A 176 -9.76 10.05 -2.64
N LEU A 177 -10.90 10.74 -2.59
CA LEU A 177 -11.44 11.55 -3.66
C LEU A 177 -11.42 13.03 -3.23
N LEU A 178 -10.45 13.80 -3.75
CA LEU A 178 -10.33 15.22 -3.48
C LEU A 178 -10.99 16.01 -4.61
N GLY A 179 -12.30 16.27 -4.46
CA GLY A 179 -13.04 17.18 -5.35
C GLY A 179 -12.65 18.64 -5.11
N HIS A 180 -13.01 19.51 -6.06
CA HIS A 180 -12.73 20.95 -6.00
C HIS A 180 -11.27 21.27 -5.62
N SER A 181 -10.35 20.54 -6.21
CA SER A 181 -8.96 20.48 -5.76
C SER A 181 -8.18 21.79 -5.94
N LEU A 182 -8.66 22.73 -6.75
CA LEU A 182 -8.07 24.07 -6.86
C LEU A 182 -8.27 24.92 -5.59
N GLN A 183 -9.29 24.62 -4.78
CA GLN A 183 -9.62 25.30 -3.53
C GLN A 183 -9.30 24.45 -2.29
N ALA A 184 -8.79 23.23 -2.47
CA ALA A 184 -8.62 22.28 -1.40
C ALA A 184 -7.35 22.51 -0.56
N PHE A 185 -6.37 23.24 -1.11
CA PHE A 185 -5.09 23.51 -0.48
C PHE A 185 -4.98 24.99 -0.08
N ASP A 186 -4.35 25.24 1.06
CA ASP A 186 -3.98 26.57 1.50
C ASP A 186 -2.68 27.05 0.83
N GLU A 187 -2.21 28.26 1.24
CA GLU A 187 -1.01 28.90 0.68
C GLU A 187 0.29 28.12 0.94
N VAL A 188 0.33 27.26 1.98
CA VAL A 188 1.49 26.42 2.30
C VAL A 188 1.38 25.00 1.75
N GLY A 189 0.28 24.71 1.02
CA GLY A 189 0.02 23.43 0.35
C GLY A 189 -0.60 22.37 1.26
N ASP A 190 -1.14 22.77 2.41
CA ASP A 190 -1.85 21.85 3.31
C ASP A 190 -3.35 21.77 2.94
N ILE A 191 -3.97 20.62 3.17
CA ILE A 191 -5.42 20.46 2.93
C ILE A 191 -6.19 21.29 3.96
N SER A 192 -7.01 22.22 3.50
CA SER A 192 -7.69 23.19 4.34
C SER A 192 -8.85 22.61 5.15
N ASN A 193 -9.52 21.57 4.65
CA ASN A 193 -10.70 20.97 5.30
C ASN A 193 -10.31 19.88 6.29
N PRO A 194 -10.59 20.05 7.61
CA PRO A 194 -10.21 19.08 8.63
C PRO A 194 -10.88 17.69 8.45
N GLU A 195 -12.12 17.62 7.95
CA GLU A 195 -12.80 16.35 7.70
C GLU A 195 -12.10 15.56 6.58
N THR A 196 -11.62 16.26 5.56
CA THR A 196 -10.83 15.66 4.48
C THR A 196 -9.50 15.12 5.01
N VAL A 197 -8.84 15.87 5.90
CA VAL A 197 -7.61 15.40 6.57
C VAL A 197 -7.88 14.16 7.41
N GLN A 198 -8.92 14.17 8.23
CA GLN A 198 -9.30 13.02 9.06
C GLN A 198 -9.60 11.76 8.23
N LYS A 199 -10.28 11.93 7.08
CA LYS A 199 -10.54 10.83 6.15
C LYS A 199 -9.23 10.27 5.59
N LEU A 200 -8.29 11.13 5.22
CA LEU A 200 -6.98 10.71 4.73
C LEU A 200 -6.16 10.01 5.82
N ASP A 201 -6.20 10.51 7.06
CA ASP A 201 -5.52 9.90 8.22
C ASP A 201 -5.99 8.46 8.46
N SER A 202 -7.31 8.25 8.42
CA SER A 202 -7.91 6.93 8.59
C SER A 202 -7.49 6.00 7.45
N LEU A 203 -7.59 6.47 6.20
CA LEU A 203 -7.23 5.69 5.02
C LEU A 203 -5.74 5.31 5.01
N PHE A 204 -4.86 6.23 5.40
CA PHE A 204 -3.43 5.96 5.48
C PHE A 204 -3.09 4.97 6.59
N ALA A 205 -3.77 5.03 7.73
CA ALA A 205 -3.62 4.04 8.80
C ALA A 205 -4.03 2.64 8.33
N ASP A 206 -5.15 2.54 7.60
CA ASP A 206 -5.62 1.29 6.99
C ASP A 206 -4.62 0.77 5.95
N PHE A 207 -4.01 1.65 5.16
CA PHE A 207 -2.99 1.26 4.19
C PHE A 207 -1.74 0.68 4.86
N LEU A 208 -1.25 1.29 5.94
CA LEU A 208 -0.13 0.76 6.72
C LEU A 208 -0.45 -0.62 7.33
N LEU A 209 -1.71 -0.85 7.73
CA LEU A 209 -2.16 -2.17 8.18
C LEU A 209 -2.23 -3.16 7.02
N PHE A 210 -2.76 -2.73 5.87
CA PHE A 210 -2.86 -3.55 4.66
C PHE A 210 -1.50 -4.03 4.16
N ILE A 211 -0.47 -3.17 4.19
CA ILE A 211 0.92 -3.54 3.89
C ILE A 211 1.37 -4.71 4.78
N LYS A 212 1.15 -4.62 6.09
CA LYS A 212 1.55 -5.68 7.04
C LYS A 212 0.80 -7.00 6.82
N ILE A 213 -0.49 -6.92 6.48
CA ILE A 213 -1.31 -8.11 6.18
C ILE A 213 -0.81 -8.77 4.90
N THR A 214 -0.55 -7.98 3.86
CA THR A 214 -0.02 -8.47 2.59
C THR A 214 1.35 -9.13 2.75
N GLU A 215 2.26 -8.52 3.51
CA GLU A 215 3.56 -9.10 3.83
C GLU A 215 3.43 -10.48 4.52
N LYS A 216 2.55 -10.59 5.51
CA LYS A 216 2.28 -11.87 6.19
C LYS A 216 1.73 -12.92 5.23
N LEU A 217 0.78 -12.54 4.37
CA LEU A 217 0.21 -13.42 3.36
C LEU A 217 1.28 -13.94 2.39
N MET A 218 2.14 -13.05 1.88
CA MET A 218 3.20 -13.41 0.95
C MET A 218 4.26 -14.31 1.61
N ASN A 219 4.58 -14.07 2.87
CA ASN A 219 5.51 -14.93 3.63
C ASN A 219 4.92 -16.32 3.87
N ALA A 220 3.62 -16.43 4.18
CA ALA A 220 2.94 -17.71 4.31
C ALA A 220 2.94 -18.51 2.99
N HIS A 221 2.69 -17.84 1.85
CA HIS A 221 2.75 -18.48 0.54
C HIS A 221 4.16 -18.99 0.20
N LYS A 222 5.21 -18.21 0.50
CA LYS A 222 6.61 -18.64 0.30
C LYS A 222 6.97 -19.83 1.16
N GLN A 223 6.48 -19.88 2.40
CA GLN A 223 6.71 -21.01 3.31
C GLN A 223 6.01 -22.26 2.80
N ALA A 224 4.72 -22.16 2.43
CA ALA A 224 3.98 -23.28 1.87
C ALA A 224 4.61 -23.84 0.58
N ALA A 225 5.12 -22.95 -0.30
CA ALA A 225 5.83 -23.37 -1.50
C ALA A 225 7.10 -24.18 -1.17
N LYS A 226 7.90 -23.74 -0.20
CA LYS A 226 9.09 -24.48 0.27
C LYS A 226 8.74 -25.83 0.90
N GLU A 227 7.66 -25.91 1.66
CA GLU A 227 7.18 -27.17 2.25
C GLU A 227 6.79 -28.18 1.16
N ILE A 228 6.15 -27.71 0.08
CA ILE A 228 5.81 -28.53 -1.08
C ILE A 228 7.06 -29.00 -1.85
N GLU A 229 8.03 -28.09 -2.08
CA GLU A 229 9.30 -28.43 -2.74
C GLU A 229 10.11 -29.48 -1.98
N ASN A 230 10.05 -29.45 -0.65
CA ASN A 230 10.74 -30.41 0.23
C ASN A 230 9.91 -31.67 0.53
N PHE A 231 8.66 -31.75 0.06
CA PHE A 231 7.81 -32.92 0.31
C PHE A 231 8.25 -34.13 -0.52
N SER A 232 8.56 -35.23 0.17
CA SER A 232 8.89 -36.50 -0.46
C SER A 232 7.86 -37.56 -0.07
N TRP A 233 7.28 -38.23 -1.07
CA TRP A 233 6.40 -39.39 -0.87
C TRP A 233 7.11 -40.59 -0.24
N GLU A 234 8.44 -40.63 -0.29
CA GLU A 234 9.25 -41.72 0.25
C GLU A 234 9.38 -41.67 1.78
N GLU A 235 9.18 -40.48 2.38
CA GLU A 235 9.23 -40.28 3.84
C GLU A 235 7.92 -40.67 4.56
N LEU A 236 6.88 -41.07 3.83
CA LEU A 236 5.58 -41.47 4.36
C LEU A 236 5.47 -43.01 4.61
N LYS A 237 6.59 -43.72 4.68
CA LYS A 237 6.63 -45.16 4.98
C LYS A 237 6.82 -45.46 6.45
#